data_7c70e6de15cd8188919a655b4b74dc10
#
_entry.id   7c70e6de15cd8188919a655b4b74dc10
#
_cell.length_a   1.000
_cell.length_b   1.000
_cell.length_c   1.000
_cell.angle_alpha   90.00
_cell.angle_beta   90.00
_cell.angle_gamma   90.00
#
_symmetry.space_group_name_H-M   'P 1'
#
loop_
_entity.id
_entity.type
_entity.pdbx_description
1 polymer ?
#
loop_
_entity_poly.entity_id
_entity_poly.type
_entity_poly.pdbx_seq_one_letter_code
_entity_poly.pdbx_strand_id
1 'polypeptide(L)'
;DENRKSNKKVFNTMLNSKNFKECEWACSHNDGFVLPKKYETWKDFLNHIQTFHQSISDYFFTGYGLKLQRLDSEICETVLMEMFSVGKIVLPVHDSFVTAWNDYHSLAQCMNKASIKHLGFQLWNKPEIQMMDEEPVKLDPTKIRTSTDYFKRRKEFYQAIDIEDPYGDTEIDEYAFGDLDGYH
;
A
#
# COMPACT_ATOMS: atom_id res chain seq x y z
N ASP A 1 6.99 7.23 -21.07
CA ASP A 1 7.18 6.00 -21.84
C ASP A 1 5.80 5.37 -22.09
N GLU A 2 5.16 5.79 -23.21
CA GLU A 2 3.81 5.35 -23.61
C GLU A 2 3.71 3.83 -23.76
N ASN A 3 4.74 3.19 -24.31
CA ASN A 3 4.77 1.75 -24.51
C ASN A 3 4.68 0.98 -23.17
N ARG A 4 5.35 1.46 -22.13
CA ARG A 4 5.30 0.83 -20.82
C ARG A 4 3.90 0.94 -20.20
N LYS A 5 3.26 2.11 -20.32
CA LYS A 5 1.90 2.32 -19.80
C LYS A 5 0.88 1.45 -20.54
N SER A 6 0.99 1.38 -21.88
CA SER A 6 0.14 0.52 -22.69
C SER A 6 0.34 -0.96 -22.37
N ASN A 7 1.57 -1.44 -22.28
CA ASN A 7 1.87 -2.83 -21.94
C ASN A 7 1.32 -3.22 -20.56
N LYS A 8 1.40 -2.33 -19.55
CA LYS A 8 0.79 -2.54 -18.23
C LYS A 8 -0.74 -2.67 -18.32
N LYS A 9 -1.38 -1.82 -19.13
CA LYS A 9 -2.82 -1.91 -19.38
C LYS A 9 -3.19 -3.24 -20.03
N VAL A 10 -2.47 -3.65 -21.07
CA VAL A 10 -2.71 -4.93 -21.76
C VAL A 10 -2.60 -6.09 -20.78
N PHE A 11 -1.54 -6.14 -19.98
CA PHE A 11 -1.34 -7.20 -19.00
C PHE A 11 -2.48 -7.27 -17.96
N ASN A 12 -2.90 -6.12 -17.43
CA ASN A 12 -4.04 -6.06 -16.52
C ASN A 12 -5.34 -6.51 -17.20
N THR A 13 -5.53 -6.17 -18.48
CA THR A 13 -6.71 -6.61 -19.24
C THR A 13 -6.70 -8.11 -19.45
N MET A 14 -5.53 -8.73 -19.72
CA MET A 14 -5.40 -10.18 -19.80
C MET A 14 -5.80 -10.90 -18.51
N LEU A 15 -5.46 -10.34 -17.33
CA LEU A 15 -5.85 -10.92 -16.03
C LEU A 15 -7.34 -10.74 -15.72
N ASN A 16 -7.94 -9.64 -16.18
CA ASN A 16 -9.33 -9.30 -15.85
C ASN A 16 -10.35 -9.82 -16.86
N SER A 17 -9.95 -10.12 -18.10
CA SER A 17 -10.85 -10.65 -19.12
C SER A 17 -11.22 -12.10 -18.84
N LYS A 18 -12.45 -12.46 -19.13
CA LYS A 18 -12.98 -13.83 -18.92
C LYS A 18 -12.58 -14.82 -20.03
N ASN A 19 -12.16 -14.31 -21.16
CA ASN A 19 -11.68 -15.10 -22.29
C ASN A 19 -10.79 -14.26 -23.21
N PHE A 20 -10.06 -14.94 -24.10
CA PHE A 20 -9.15 -14.31 -25.05
C PHE A 20 -9.82 -13.28 -25.97
N LYS A 21 -11.02 -13.60 -26.50
CA LYS A 21 -11.76 -12.73 -27.43
C LYS A 21 -12.15 -11.41 -26.77
N GLU A 22 -12.57 -11.46 -25.53
CA GLU A 22 -12.91 -10.26 -24.75
C GLU A 22 -11.69 -9.36 -24.57
N CYS A 23 -10.54 -9.95 -24.24
CA CYS A 23 -9.28 -9.20 -24.10
C CYS A 23 -8.85 -8.57 -25.43
N GLU A 24 -8.84 -9.34 -26.52
CA GLU A 24 -8.50 -8.88 -27.86
C GLU A 24 -9.41 -7.72 -28.30
N TRP A 25 -10.72 -7.88 -28.10
CA TRP A 25 -11.69 -6.83 -28.38
C TRP A 25 -11.41 -5.56 -27.56
N ALA A 26 -11.18 -5.70 -26.26
CA ALA A 26 -10.88 -4.57 -25.37
C ALA A 26 -9.62 -3.82 -25.78
N CYS A 27 -8.56 -4.55 -26.16
CA CYS A 27 -7.31 -3.95 -26.62
C CYS A 27 -7.45 -3.22 -27.97
N SER A 28 -8.35 -3.70 -28.85
CA SER A 28 -8.52 -3.14 -30.19
C SER A 28 -9.52 -1.98 -30.28
N HIS A 29 -10.43 -1.84 -29.29
CA HIS A 29 -11.53 -0.87 -29.36
C HIS A 29 -11.48 0.23 -28.28
N ASN A 30 -10.64 0.07 -27.27
CA ASN A 30 -10.52 1.10 -26.22
C ASN A 30 -9.29 1.97 -26.38
N ASP A 31 -9.45 3.26 -26.07
CA ASP A 31 -8.37 4.22 -26.12
C ASP A 31 -7.27 3.92 -25.07
N GLY A 32 -6.05 4.25 -25.44
CA GLY A 32 -4.87 4.10 -24.57
C GLY A 32 -4.21 2.72 -24.63
N PHE A 33 -4.63 1.86 -25.56
CA PHE A 33 -3.86 0.69 -25.96
C PHE A 33 -3.10 0.99 -27.24
N VAL A 34 -1.82 0.65 -27.28
CA VAL A 34 -0.95 0.84 -28.43
C VAL A 34 -0.34 -0.50 -28.78
N LEU A 35 -0.66 -1.02 -29.97
CA LEU A 35 -0.05 -2.24 -30.47
C LEU A 35 1.44 -1.95 -30.80
N PRO A 36 2.39 -2.68 -30.20
CA PRO A 36 3.80 -2.46 -30.50
C PRO A 36 4.12 -2.77 -31.97
N LYS A 37 4.89 -1.90 -32.63
CA LYS A 37 5.17 -1.93 -34.08
C LYS A 37 5.70 -3.26 -34.62
N LYS A 38 6.26 -4.13 -33.78
CA LYS A 38 6.77 -5.45 -34.16
C LYS A 38 5.70 -6.51 -34.35
N TYR A 39 4.43 -6.22 -33.98
CA TYR A 39 3.31 -7.15 -34.12
C TYR A 39 2.32 -6.60 -35.14
N GLU A 40 1.78 -7.48 -35.97
CA GLU A 40 0.77 -7.14 -36.95
C GLU A 40 -0.66 -7.13 -36.34
N THR A 41 -0.90 -7.98 -35.36
CA THR A 41 -2.21 -8.11 -34.73
C THR A 41 -2.14 -8.13 -33.21
N TRP A 42 -3.22 -7.76 -32.56
CA TRP A 42 -3.37 -7.91 -31.10
C TRP A 42 -3.25 -9.38 -30.66
N LYS A 43 -3.76 -10.29 -31.48
CA LYS A 43 -3.67 -11.74 -31.25
C LYS A 43 -2.21 -12.19 -31.10
N ASP A 44 -1.33 -11.75 -32.01
CA ASP A 44 0.08 -12.12 -31.97
C ASP A 44 0.77 -11.56 -30.73
N PHE A 45 0.45 -10.32 -30.36
CA PHE A 45 0.99 -9.69 -29.18
C PHE A 45 0.53 -10.38 -27.87
N LEU A 46 -0.77 -10.67 -27.73
CA LEU A 46 -1.31 -11.36 -26.55
C LEU A 46 -0.73 -12.79 -26.41
N ASN A 47 -0.62 -13.52 -27.51
CA ASN A 47 0.03 -14.84 -27.52
C ASN A 47 1.50 -14.77 -27.13
N HIS A 48 2.20 -13.73 -27.57
CA HIS A 48 3.61 -13.51 -27.18
C HIS A 48 3.71 -13.25 -25.67
N ILE A 49 2.87 -12.39 -25.09
CA ILE A 49 2.84 -12.14 -23.65
C ILE A 49 2.58 -13.44 -22.89
N GLN A 50 1.57 -14.21 -23.31
CA GLN A 50 1.22 -15.48 -22.68
C GLN A 50 2.39 -16.48 -22.71
N THR A 51 3.08 -16.59 -23.82
CA THR A 51 4.25 -17.46 -23.96
C THR A 51 5.43 -16.96 -23.12
N PHE A 52 5.68 -15.64 -23.09
CA PHE A 52 6.76 -15.06 -22.31
C PHE A 52 6.55 -15.24 -20.80
N HIS A 53 5.29 -15.18 -20.35
CA HIS A 53 4.90 -15.36 -18.96
C HIS A 53 4.29 -16.74 -18.71
N GLN A 54 4.91 -17.79 -19.21
CA GLN A 54 4.39 -19.17 -19.16
C GLN A 54 4.03 -19.63 -17.75
N SER A 55 4.81 -19.23 -16.73
CA SER A 55 4.57 -19.61 -15.32
C SER A 55 3.25 -19.10 -14.73
N ILE A 56 2.65 -18.09 -15.34
CA ILE A 56 1.37 -17.51 -14.91
C ILE A 56 0.31 -17.52 -16.04
N SER A 57 0.59 -18.19 -17.15
CA SER A 57 -0.27 -18.21 -18.33
C SER A 57 -1.69 -18.71 -18.06
N ASP A 58 -1.84 -19.64 -17.10
CA ASP A 58 -3.11 -20.24 -16.71
C ASP A 58 -4.07 -19.26 -16.03
N TYR A 59 -3.56 -18.11 -15.58
CA TYR A 59 -4.36 -17.05 -14.95
C TYR A 59 -4.87 -16.01 -15.95
N PHE A 60 -4.30 -15.96 -17.15
CA PHE A 60 -4.77 -15.06 -18.20
C PHE A 60 -6.11 -15.49 -18.77
N PHE A 61 -6.93 -14.53 -19.11
CA PHE A 61 -8.26 -14.72 -19.73
C PHE A 61 -9.24 -15.54 -18.90
N THR A 62 -9.11 -15.52 -17.58
CA THR A 62 -9.94 -16.27 -16.64
C THR A 62 -10.72 -15.37 -15.68
N GLY A 63 -10.54 -14.03 -15.79
CA GLY A 63 -11.09 -13.08 -14.83
C GLY A 63 -10.43 -13.15 -13.45
N TYR A 64 -9.20 -13.68 -13.38
CA TYR A 64 -8.49 -13.90 -12.12
C TYR A 64 -8.16 -12.60 -11.37
N GLY A 65 -8.17 -11.45 -12.06
CA GLY A 65 -7.91 -10.14 -11.46
C GLY A 65 -8.80 -9.83 -10.26
N LEU A 66 -10.08 -10.23 -10.28
CA LEU A 66 -10.99 -10.05 -9.14
C LEU A 66 -10.56 -10.87 -7.91
N LYS A 67 -10.01 -12.07 -8.12
CA LYS A 67 -9.49 -12.90 -7.02
C LYS A 67 -8.23 -12.28 -6.42
N LEU A 68 -7.37 -11.70 -7.26
CA LEU A 68 -6.18 -10.97 -6.79
C LEU A 68 -6.56 -9.73 -5.97
N GLN A 69 -7.54 -8.95 -6.43
CA GLN A 69 -8.04 -7.79 -5.69
C GLN A 69 -8.62 -8.18 -4.33
N ARG A 70 -9.37 -9.28 -4.29
CA ARG A 70 -9.90 -9.80 -3.03
C ARG A 70 -8.78 -10.23 -2.08
N LEU A 71 -7.79 -10.95 -2.58
CA LEU A 71 -6.64 -11.41 -1.80
C LEU A 71 -5.83 -10.23 -1.25
N ASP A 72 -5.62 -9.20 -2.06
CA ASP A 72 -4.99 -7.94 -1.64
C ASP A 72 -5.77 -7.27 -0.49
N SER A 73 -7.10 -7.22 -0.61
CA SER A 73 -7.97 -6.69 0.45
C SER A 73 -7.90 -7.51 1.74
N GLU A 74 -7.84 -8.84 1.66
CA GLU A 74 -7.70 -9.73 2.82
C GLU A 74 -6.35 -9.56 3.52
N ILE A 75 -5.28 -9.34 2.75
CA ILE A 75 -3.95 -8.99 3.30
C ILE A 75 -4.01 -7.64 3.98
N CYS A 76 -4.58 -6.63 3.33
CA CYS A 76 -4.75 -5.29 3.87
C CYS A 76 -5.53 -5.32 5.20
N GLU A 77 -6.67 -5.99 5.24
CA GLU A 77 -7.48 -6.15 6.45
C GLU A 77 -6.67 -6.81 7.58
N THR A 78 -5.91 -7.85 7.27
CA THR A 78 -5.06 -8.53 8.28
C THR A 78 -4.01 -7.57 8.85
N VAL A 79 -3.36 -6.77 8.02
CA VAL A 79 -2.38 -5.76 8.48
C VAL A 79 -3.05 -4.72 9.39
N LEU A 80 -4.21 -4.19 8.98
CA LEU A 80 -4.96 -3.21 9.75
C LEU A 80 -5.34 -3.77 11.14
N MET A 81 -5.88 -4.98 11.18
CA MET A 81 -6.31 -5.62 12.42
C MET A 81 -5.13 -5.94 13.36
N GLU A 82 -4.02 -6.41 12.82
CA GLU A 82 -2.80 -6.67 13.59
C GLU A 82 -2.24 -5.38 14.21
N MET A 83 -2.12 -4.31 13.41
CA MET A 83 -1.64 -3.00 13.90
C MET A 83 -2.60 -2.42 14.93
N PHE A 84 -3.91 -2.47 14.68
CA PHE A 84 -4.92 -2.01 15.61
C PHE A 84 -4.89 -2.77 16.94
N SER A 85 -4.68 -4.10 16.91
CA SER A 85 -4.63 -4.93 18.11
C SER A 85 -3.49 -4.56 19.07
N VAL A 86 -2.45 -3.90 18.57
CA VAL A 86 -1.32 -3.40 19.38
C VAL A 86 -1.37 -1.87 19.60
N GLY A 87 -2.54 -1.26 19.34
CA GLY A 87 -2.78 0.16 19.59
C GLY A 87 -2.05 1.11 18.62
N LYS A 88 -1.64 0.63 17.42
CA LYS A 88 -0.87 1.39 16.45
C LYS A 88 -1.73 1.82 15.27
N ILE A 89 -1.53 3.06 14.82
CA ILE A 89 -2.26 3.62 13.69
C ILE A 89 -1.52 3.31 12.39
N VAL A 90 -2.26 2.79 11.41
CA VAL A 90 -1.80 2.58 10.04
C VAL A 90 -2.88 3.01 9.06
N LEU A 91 -2.49 3.67 7.99
CA LEU A 91 -3.39 4.13 6.94
C LEU A 91 -3.06 3.38 5.64
N PRO A 92 -4.00 2.63 5.06
CA PRO A 92 -3.81 2.04 3.75
C PRO A 92 -3.96 3.13 2.67
N VAL A 93 -3.01 3.18 1.74
CA VAL A 93 -3.03 4.11 0.60
C VAL A 93 -2.71 3.32 -0.65
N HIS A 94 -3.73 2.93 -1.40
CA HIS A 94 -3.61 2.04 -2.57
C HIS A 94 -2.93 0.71 -2.21
N ASP A 95 -1.73 0.48 -2.75
CA ASP A 95 -0.88 -0.69 -2.57
C ASP A 95 0.19 -0.51 -1.47
N SER A 96 0.05 0.53 -0.66
CA SER A 96 1.02 0.89 0.38
C SER A 96 0.34 1.18 1.72
N PHE A 97 1.14 1.25 2.77
CA PHE A 97 0.72 1.62 4.10
C PHE A 97 1.56 2.78 4.63
N VAL A 98 0.89 3.71 5.31
CA VAL A 98 1.53 4.84 5.99
C VAL A 98 1.35 4.67 7.49
N THR A 99 2.42 4.79 8.24
CA THR A 99 2.40 4.75 9.71
C THR A 99 3.40 5.75 10.28
N ALA A 100 3.34 5.98 11.58
CA ALA A 100 4.35 6.77 12.26
C ALA A 100 5.72 6.08 12.18
N TRP A 101 6.79 6.86 12.13
CA TRP A 101 8.15 6.34 12.02
C TRP A 101 8.49 5.30 13.09
N ASN A 102 8.08 5.53 14.32
CA ASN A 102 8.31 4.62 15.45
C ASN A 102 7.66 3.25 15.27
N ASP A 103 6.62 3.17 14.43
CA ASP A 103 5.82 1.97 14.21
C ASP A 103 6.21 1.19 12.95
N TYR A 104 7.21 1.70 12.21
CA TYR A 104 7.69 1.09 10.99
C TYR A 104 8.02 -0.42 11.13
N HIS A 105 8.79 -0.78 12.16
CA HIS A 105 9.15 -2.19 12.39
C HIS A 105 7.93 -3.08 12.67
N SER A 106 6.96 -2.57 13.40
CA SER A 106 5.71 -3.28 13.67
C SER A 106 4.91 -3.47 12.39
N LEU A 107 4.79 -2.41 11.58
CA LEU A 107 4.12 -2.50 10.28
C LEU A 107 4.80 -3.54 9.37
N ALA A 108 6.12 -3.50 9.24
CA ALA A 108 6.86 -4.46 8.42
C ALA A 108 6.64 -5.92 8.89
N GLN A 109 6.60 -6.15 10.21
CA GLN A 109 6.29 -7.47 10.76
C GLN A 109 4.85 -7.90 10.46
N CYS A 110 3.86 -7.00 10.61
CA CYS A 110 2.47 -7.29 10.30
C CYS A 110 2.28 -7.59 8.80
N MET A 111 2.90 -6.82 7.91
CA MET A 111 2.88 -7.07 6.46
C MET A 111 3.50 -8.45 6.11
N ASN A 112 4.62 -8.80 6.72
CA ASN A 112 5.25 -10.11 6.51
C ASN A 112 4.36 -11.26 7.01
N LYS A 113 3.78 -11.14 8.20
CA LYS A 113 2.84 -12.14 8.74
C LYS A 113 1.60 -12.29 7.85
N ALA A 114 1.02 -11.17 7.43
CA ALA A 114 -0.15 -11.18 6.57
C ALA A 114 0.13 -11.83 5.21
N SER A 115 1.27 -11.51 4.58
CA SER A 115 1.66 -12.14 3.32
C SER A 115 1.89 -13.65 3.46
N ILE A 116 2.57 -14.10 4.49
CA ILE A 116 2.76 -15.53 4.75
C ILE A 116 1.41 -16.23 5.01
N LYS A 117 0.53 -15.62 5.80
CA LYS A 117 -0.79 -16.17 6.10
C LYS A 117 -1.64 -16.41 4.85
N HIS A 118 -1.66 -15.44 3.93
CA HIS A 118 -2.55 -15.46 2.76
C HIS A 118 -1.91 -16.05 1.51
N LEU A 119 -0.60 -15.92 1.35
CA LEU A 119 0.14 -16.35 0.15
C LEU A 119 1.03 -17.58 0.37
N GLY A 120 1.34 -17.90 1.62
CA GLY A 120 2.31 -18.96 1.96
C GLY A 120 3.77 -18.55 1.84
N PHE A 121 4.07 -17.31 1.47
CA PHE A 121 5.42 -16.77 1.37
C PHE A 121 5.45 -15.29 1.74
N GLN A 122 6.65 -14.79 2.06
CA GLN A 122 6.88 -13.40 2.40
C GLN A 122 6.99 -12.56 1.14
N LEU A 123 6.20 -11.48 1.06
CA LEU A 123 6.39 -10.45 0.06
C LEU A 123 7.54 -9.50 0.46
N TRP A 124 8.25 -9.03 -0.53
CA TRP A 124 9.26 -8.01 -0.32
C TRP A 124 8.61 -6.64 -0.14
N ASN A 125 8.91 -6.00 0.99
CA ASN A 125 8.41 -4.67 1.33
C ASN A 125 9.52 -3.65 1.08
N LYS A 126 9.20 -2.60 0.33
CA LYS A 126 10.11 -1.47 0.12
C LYS A 126 9.70 -0.32 1.05
N PRO A 127 10.50 -0.02 2.07
CA PRO A 127 10.25 1.15 2.88
C PRO A 127 10.60 2.42 2.09
N GLU A 128 9.72 3.39 2.16
CA GLU A 128 9.97 4.75 1.70
C GLU A 128 9.78 5.68 2.88
N ILE A 129 10.86 6.36 3.25
CA ILE A 129 10.81 7.39 4.26
C ILE A 129 10.55 8.69 3.51
N GLN A 130 9.36 9.22 3.64
CA GLN A 130 9.11 10.61 3.27
C GLN A 130 9.64 11.47 4.42
N MET A 131 10.90 11.83 4.35
CA MET A 131 11.32 13.04 5.01
C MET A 131 10.59 14.17 4.29
N MET A 132 9.84 14.97 5.02
CA MET A 132 9.35 16.22 4.47
C MET A 132 10.58 17.01 4.06
N ASP A 133 10.81 17.15 2.76
CA ASP A 133 11.88 17.95 2.14
C ASP A 133 11.59 19.45 2.31
N GLU A 134 11.02 19.83 3.39
CA GLU A 134 10.88 21.23 3.76
C GLU A 134 11.92 21.52 4.83
N GLU A 135 12.58 22.64 4.66
CA GLU A 135 13.44 23.24 5.69
C GLU A 135 12.83 22.93 7.06
N PRO A 136 13.64 22.44 8.03
CA PRO A 136 13.09 22.08 9.32
C PRO A 136 12.24 23.26 9.79
N VAL A 137 10.93 23.05 9.77
CA VAL A 137 9.98 24.04 10.28
C VAL A 137 10.52 24.33 11.65
N LYS A 138 11.13 25.52 11.83
CA LYS A 138 11.52 25.98 13.15
C LYS A 138 10.24 25.92 13.95
N LEU A 139 10.10 24.83 14.70
CA LEU A 139 8.95 24.63 15.55
C LEU A 139 8.95 25.84 16.47
N ASP A 140 8.07 26.78 16.16
CA ASP A 140 7.83 27.94 17.01
C ASP A 140 7.42 27.38 18.37
N PRO A 141 8.25 27.55 19.41
CA PRO A 141 7.94 27.00 20.72
C PRO A 141 6.56 27.44 21.22
N THR A 142 6.03 28.54 20.68
CA THR A 142 4.68 29.03 20.99
C THR A 142 3.58 28.22 20.27
N LYS A 143 3.93 27.47 19.20
CA LYS A 143 3.03 26.57 18.47
C LYS A 143 3.05 25.11 18.97
N ILE A 144 3.98 24.75 19.84
CA ILE A 144 3.95 23.47 20.60
C ILE A 144 2.75 23.40 21.58
N ARG A 145 1.97 24.45 21.66
CA ARG A 145 0.61 24.40 22.26
C ARG A 145 -0.30 23.33 21.66
N THR A 146 0.05 22.77 20.52
CA THR A 146 -0.67 21.64 19.92
C THR A 146 -0.56 20.35 20.71
N SER A 147 0.47 20.14 21.53
CA SER A 147 0.55 18.96 22.39
C SER A 147 -0.55 18.98 23.46
N THR A 148 -0.75 20.12 24.14
CA THR A 148 -1.79 20.26 25.17
C THR A 148 -3.18 20.09 24.57
N ASP A 149 -3.44 20.63 23.37
CA ASP A 149 -4.70 20.44 22.65
C ASP A 149 -4.89 19.00 22.14
N TYR A 150 -3.81 18.31 21.77
CA TYR A 150 -3.86 16.91 21.41
C TYR A 150 -4.26 16.03 22.60
N PHE A 151 -3.61 16.19 23.73
CA PHE A 151 -3.91 15.44 24.95
C PHE A 151 -5.32 15.71 25.45
N LYS A 152 -5.76 16.97 25.39
CA LYS A 152 -7.13 17.33 25.73
C LYS A 152 -8.14 16.64 24.83
N ARG A 153 -7.95 16.71 23.51
CA ARG A 153 -8.82 16.03 22.51
C ARG A 153 -8.78 14.52 22.65
N ARG A 154 -7.61 13.94 22.96
CA ARG A 154 -7.47 12.50 23.21
C ARG A 154 -8.30 12.10 24.44
N LYS A 155 -8.15 12.81 25.53
CA LYS A 155 -8.92 12.57 26.76
C LYS A 155 -10.44 12.70 26.52
N GLU A 156 -10.86 13.75 25.83
CA GLU A 156 -12.25 13.96 25.43
C GLU A 156 -12.77 12.82 24.53
N PHE A 157 -11.96 12.33 23.63
CA PHE A 157 -12.30 11.20 22.75
C PHE A 157 -12.52 9.90 23.56
N TYR A 158 -11.58 9.53 24.42
CA TYR A 158 -11.73 8.31 25.22
C TYR A 158 -12.89 8.40 26.23
N GLN A 159 -13.15 9.57 26.79
CA GLN A 159 -14.32 9.81 27.62
C GLN A 159 -15.63 9.69 26.83
N ALA A 160 -15.67 10.16 25.59
CA ALA A 160 -16.86 10.10 24.74
C ALA A 160 -17.23 8.67 24.31
N ILE A 161 -16.25 7.76 24.23
CA ILE A 161 -16.47 6.35 23.88
C ILE A 161 -16.50 5.41 25.10
N ASP A 162 -16.46 5.99 26.32
CA ASP A 162 -16.50 5.27 27.61
C ASP A 162 -15.42 4.17 27.73
N ILE A 163 -14.22 4.47 27.23
CA ILE A 163 -13.03 3.60 27.32
C ILE A 163 -11.97 4.33 28.14
N GLU A 164 -11.32 3.61 29.05
CA GLU A 164 -10.16 4.14 29.78
C GLU A 164 -9.01 4.46 28.83
N ASP A 165 -8.43 5.66 28.92
CA ASP A 165 -7.30 6.06 28.07
C ASP A 165 -6.09 5.13 28.36
N PRO A 166 -5.67 4.27 27.40
CA PRO A 166 -4.63 3.29 27.64
C PRO A 166 -3.25 3.90 27.91
N TYR A 167 -3.10 5.20 27.65
CA TYR A 167 -1.84 5.92 27.88
C TYR A 167 -1.88 6.79 29.15
N GLY A 168 -3.05 6.91 29.80
CA GLY A 168 -3.22 7.65 31.04
C GLY A 168 -2.81 9.12 30.98
N ASP A 169 -2.52 9.69 32.13
CA ASP A 169 -1.97 11.04 32.28
C ASP A 169 -0.41 11.04 32.17
N THR A 170 0.17 10.10 31.42
CA THR A 170 1.61 10.12 31.16
C THR A 170 1.94 11.42 30.42
N GLU A 171 2.52 12.36 31.17
CA GLU A 171 3.29 13.46 30.60
C GLU A 171 4.31 12.81 29.68
N ILE A 172 4.34 13.21 28.41
CA ILE A 172 5.45 12.81 27.54
C ILE A 172 6.68 13.40 28.22
N ASP A 173 7.55 12.51 28.72
CA ASP A 173 8.87 12.92 29.15
C ASP A 173 9.48 13.80 28.05
N GLU A 174 9.85 15.03 28.37
CA GLU A 174 10.53 15.95 27.45
C GLU A 174 11.79 15.34 26.83
N TYR A 175 12.22 14.19 27.34
CA TYR A 175 13.34 13.38 26.88
C TYR A 175 13.03 12.42 25.70
N ALA A 176 11.80 12.30 25.27
CA ALA A 176 11.47 11.46 24.08
C ALA A 176 11.95 12.08 22.74
N PHE A 177 12.37 13.34 22.75
CA PHE A 177 13.03 14.03 21.65
C PHE A 177 14.52 14.28 21.98
N GLY A 178 15.15 13.32 22.66
CA GLY A 178 16.58 13.36 22.94
C GLY A 178 17.40 13.41 21.66
N ASP A 179 18.24 14.44 21.61
CA ASP A 179 19.45 14.64 20.79
C ASP A 179 19.47 13.99 19.40
N LEU A 180 18.84 14.66 18.42
CA LEU A 180 19.10 14.42 17.00
C LEU A 180 20.43 15.03 16.51
N ASP A 181 21.27 15.56 17.41
CA ASP A 181 22.56 16.18 17.07
C ASP A 181 23.73 15.17 16.92
N GLY A 182 23.45 13.86 16.85
CA GLY A 182 24.46 12.79 16.87
C GLY A 182 24.78 12.09 15.55
N TYR A 183 24.32 12.56 14.39
CA TYR A 183 24.72 11.98 13.09
C TYR A 183 25.27 13.07 12.15
N HIS A 184 26.58 13.25 12.26
CA HIS A 184 27.43 13.80 11.20
C HIS A 184 27.94 12.67 10.32
#